data_f4ed0f85759a15fbdb534bd861645510
#
_entry.id   f4ed0f85759a15fbdb534bd861645510
#
_cell.length_a   1.000
_cell.length_b   1.000
_cell.length_c   1.000
_cell.angle_alpha   90.00
_cell.angle_beta   90.00
_cell.angle_gamma   90.00
#
_symmetry.space_group_name_H-M   'P 1'
#
loop_
_entity.id
_entity.type
_entity.pdbx_description
1 polymer ?
#
loop_
_entity_poly.entity_id
_entity_poly.type
_entity_poly.pdbx_seq_one_letter_code
_entity_poly.pdbx_strand_id
1 'polypeptide(L)'
;MKGGVVAIVCTVTLCALVYLCWGLFETTLPEPPTEDIYVADFAHMVQGEDRAKMLAIGEDLDNRFGAQLAVVTIDTLGGDDIESYANRLFRAWGIGNAEKNNGVLLLIAKEDRKFRVEVGYGLEGAITDGYAGEVLDGMTPRFQAGEYSPGILEAYRKLAQKIYGEYGEVPPAGLFPSKAAGPAVAAEEEEWTMEDYFYCGIFILLMLAIGAVIAFFGGYILDVVLLLLLGGVWYLLNVLLYLVSLGHWGTLSYSKCFRDTGSFLGTSGGSSGSSSGRSGGFGGGRSGGGGASGGW
;
A
#
# COMPACT_ATOMS: atom_id res chain seq x y z
N MET A 1 50.81 11.23 -16.62
CA MET A 1 50.07 9.92 -16.67
C MET A 1 49.83 9.28 -15.31
N LYS A 2 50.62 9.53 -14.27
CA LYS A 2 50.42 8.89 -12.94
C LYS A 2 49.19 9.37 -12.15
N GLY A 3 48.77 10.62 -12.31
CA GLY A 3 47.59 11.16 -11.58
C GLY A 3 46.25 10.63 -12.06
N GLY A 4 46.09 10.32 -13.32
CA GLY A 4 44.84 9.75 -13.87
C GLY A 4 44.54 8.32 -13.40
N VAL A 5 45.59 7.50 -13.28
CA VAL A 5 45.45 6.14 -12.82
C VAL A 5 45.08 6.07 -11.32
N VAL A 6 45.66 6.95 -10.50
CA VAL A 6 45.28 7.07 -9.08
C VAL A 6 43.83 7.52 -8.90
N ALA A 7 43.38 8.49 -9.68
CA ALA A 7 42.00 8.95 -9.63
C ALA A 7 40.99 7.83 -10.02
N ILE A 8 41.29 7.05 -11.06
CA ILE A 8 40.46 5.93 -11.49
C ILE A 8 40.41 4.83 -10.41
N VAL A 9 41.53 4.47 -9.82
CA VAL A 9 41.58 3.48 -8.74
C VAL A 9 40.79 3.95 -7.52
N CYS A 10 40.92 5.22 -7.11
CA CYS A 10 40.16 5.78 -6.01
C CYS A 10 38.64 5.78 -6.28
N THR A 11 38.19 6.12 -7.49
CA THR A 11 36.76 6.08 -7.84
C THR A 11 36.22 4.66 -7.87
N VAL A 12 36.96 3.70 -8.43
CA VAL A 12 36.54 2.28 -8.45
C VAL A 12 36.47 1.70 -7.04
N THR A 13 37.47 2.00 -6.19
CA THR A 13 37.43 1.54 -4.79
C THR A 13 36.29 2.17 -3.98
N LEU A 14 36.01 3.46 -4.20
CA LEU A 14 34.88 4.15 -3.56
C LEU A 14 33.54 3.54 -4.00
N CYS A 15 33.36 3.33 -5.30
CA CYS A 15 32.16 2.68 -5.84
C CYS A 15 31.99 1.25 -5.31
N ALA A 16 33.09 0.47 -5.21
CA ALA A 16 33.05 -0.88 -4.65
C ALA A 16 32.70 -0.86 -3.15
N LEU A 17 33.22 0.10 -2.38
CA LEU A 17 32.87 0.29 -0.97
C LEU A 17 31.40 0.70 -0.80
N VAL A 18 30.87 1.60 -1.63
CA VAL A 18 29.47 2.00 -1.63
C VAL A 18 28.57 0.80 -1.98
N TYR A 19 28.97 -0.02 -2.96
CA TYR A 19 28.23 -1.22 -3.35
C TYR A 19 28.25 -2.30 -2.25
N LEU A 20 29.39 -2.48 -1.57
CA LEU A 20 29.50 -3.35 -0.40
C LEU A 20 28.67 -2.85 0.79
N CYS A 21 28.70 -1.54 1.06
CA CYS A 21 27.84 -0.95 2.09
C CYS A 21 26.36 -1.09 1.75
N TRP A 22 25.96 -0.93 0.49
CA TRP A 22 24.55 -1.10 0.08
C TRP A 22 24.07 -2.54 0.31
N GLY A 23 24.87 -3.55 -0.02
CA GLY A 23 24.54 -4.96 0.25
C GLY A 23 24.46 -5.32 1.74
N LEU A 24 25.04 -4.51 2.64
CA LEU A 24 24.93 -4.70 4.09
C LEU A 24 23.65 -4.10 4.68
N PHE A 25 22.92 -3.27 3.90
CA PHE A 25 21.66 -2.63 4.31
C PHE A 25 20.42 -3.30 3.71
N GLU A 26 20.57 -4.38 2.94
CA GLU A 26 19.39 -5.15 2.53
C GLU A 26 18.84 -5.89 3.75
N THR A 27 17.67 -5.44 4.22
CA THR A 27 16.89 -6.13 5.24
C THR A 27 16.52 -7.51 4.71
N THR A 28 17.11 -8.56 5.29
CA THR A 28 16.80 -9.94 4.92
C THR A 28 15.39 -10.28 5.40
N LEU A 29 14.53 -10.69 4.47
CA LEU A 29 13.20 -11.19 4.83
C LEU A 29 13.35 -12.52 5.60
N PRO A 30 12.48 -12.79 6.58
CA PRO A 30 12.46 -14.08 7.24
C PRO A 30 12.09 -15.19 6.25
N GLU A 31 12.60 -16.39 6.49
CA GLU A 31 12.21 -17.55 5.69
C GLU A 31 10.75 -17.93 5.93
N PRO A 32 10.02 -18.38 4.89
CA PRO A 32 8.65 -18.83 5.07
C PRO A 32 8.59 -20.05 5.99
N PRO A 33 7.65 -20.09 6.94
CA PRO A 33 7.49 -21.26 7.79
C PRO A 33 7.07 -22.48 6.96
N THR A 34 7.61 -23.64 7.30
CA THR A 34 7.27 -24.92 6.67
C THR A 34 6.04 -25.58 7.32
N GLU A 35 5.79 -25.22 8.58
CA GLU A 35 4.63 -25.62 9.37
C GLU A 35 3.91 -24.36 9.84
N ASP A 36 2.61 -24.45 10.12
CA ASP A 36 1.83 -23.31 10.64
C ASP A 36 1.89 -22.04 9.77
N ILE A 37 1.81 -22.22 8.45
CA ILE A 37 2.00 -21.13 7.46
C ILE A 37 1.10 -19.92 7.66
N TYR A 38 0.00 -20.08 8.40
CA TYR A 38 -0.97 -19.00 8.63
C TYR A 38 -0.60 -18.09 9.81
N VAL A 39 0.37 -18.50 10.67
CA VAL A 39 0.81 -17.71 11.84
C VAL A 39 2.31 -17.84 12.05
N ALA A 40 3.06 -16.91 11.51
CA ALA A 40 4.52 -16.78 11.67
C ALA A 40 4.83 -15.71 12.72
N ASP A 41 5.00 -16.14 13.97
CA ASP A 41 5.16 -15.25 15.12
C ASP A 41 6.63 -15.17 15.55
N PHE A 42 7.43 -14.37 14.83
CA PHE A 42 8.86 -14.18 15.14
C PHE A 42 9.08 -13.23 16.34
N ALA A 43 8.15 -12.29 16.58
CA ALA A 43 8.23 -11.33 17.68
C ALA A 43 7.55 -11.80 18.98
N HIS A 44 7.08 -13.06 19.03
CA HIS A 44 6.43 -13.67 20.19
C HIS A 44 5.28 -12.82 20.76
N MET A 45 4.38 -12.38 19.86
CA MET A 45 3.21 -11.55 20.21
C MET A 45 1.92 -12.35 20.32
N VAL A 46 1.90 -13.61 19.86
CA VAL A 46 0.71 -14.44 19.78
C VAL A 46 0.71 -15.53 20.86
N GLN A 47 -0.35 -15.60 21.66
CA GLN A 47 -0.51 -16.64 22.67
C GLN A 47 -0.97 -17.95 22.04
N GLY A 48 -0.62 -19.10 22.67
CA GLY A 48 -0.87 -20.44 22.11
C GLY A 48 -2.33 -20.74 21.80
N GLU A 49 -3.27 -20.28 22.66
CA GLU A 49 -4.70 -20.47 22.43
C GLU A 49 -5.22 -19.69 21.23
N ASP A 50 -4.81 -18.42 21.11
CA ASP A 50 -5.19 -17.56 20.00
C ASP A 50 -4.53 -18.01 18.69
N ARG A 51 -3.27 -18.49 18.77
CA ARG A 51 -2.56 -19.13 17.67
C ARG A 51 -3.36 -20.30 17.11
N ALA A 52 -3.81 -21.21 17.98
CA ALA A 52 -4.58 -22.39 17.57
C ALA A 52 -5.89 -21.99 16.85
N LYS A 53 -6.56 -20.93 17.32
CA LYS A 53 -7.78 -20.42 16.67
C LYS A 53 -7.47 -19.84 15.28
N MET A 54 -6.38 -19.07 15.13
CA MET A 54 -6.00 -18.52 13.83
C MET A 54 -5.58 -19.60 12.85
N LEU A 55 -4.81 -20.60 13.28
CA LEU A 55 -4.47 -21.75 12.45
C LEU A 55 -5.70 -22.49 11.94
N ALA A 56 -6.65 -22.80 12.81
CA ALA A 56 -7.89 -23.47 12.41
C ALA A 56 -8.72 -22.65 11.40
N ILE A 57 -8.75 -21.31 11.53
CA ILE A 57 -9.41 -20.43 10.57
C ILE A 57 -8.65 -20.43 9.24
N GLY A 58 -7.32 -20.31 9.26
CA GLY A 58 -6.48 -20.29 8.07
C GLY A 58 -6.58 -21.59 7.28
N GLU A 59 -6.54 -22.73 7.97
CA GLU A 59 -6.72 -24.07 7.37
C GLU A 59 -8.11 -24.22 6.72
N ASP A 60 -9.18 -23.76 7.38
CA ASP A 60 -10.53 -23.83 6.81
C ASP A 60 -10.66 -22.97 5.55
N LEU A 61 -10.09 -21.75 5.54
CA LEU A 61 -10.07 -20.86 4.37
C LEU A 61 -9.31 -21.48 3.19
N ASP A 62 -8.14 -22.04 3.45
CA ASP A 62 -7.31 -22.64 2.40
C ASP A 62 -7.97 -23.92 1.85
N ASN A 63 -8.48 -24.79 2.73
CA ASN A 63 -9.15 -26.03 2.33
C ASN A 63 -10.42 -25.79 1.49
N ARG A 64 -11.20 -24.76 1.80
CA ARG A 64 -12.47 -24.47 1.10
C ARG A 64 -12.26 -23.67 -0.18
N PHE A 65 -11.43 -22.64 -0.11
CA PHE A 65 -11.35 -21.62 -1.18
C PHE A 65 -9.98 -21.54 -1.84
N GLY A 66 -8.95 -22.15 -1.23
CA GLY A 66 -7.55 -21.93 -1.57
C GLY A 66 -7.12 -20.50 -1.22
N ALA A 67 -7.85 -19.83 -0.32
CA ALA A 67 -7.53 -18.49 0.15
C ALA A 67 -6.61 -18.57 1.36
N GLN A 68 -5.53 -17.81 1.35
CA GLN A 68 -4.53 -17.84 2.41
C GLN A 68 -4.50 -16.52 3.16
N LEU A 69 -4.79 -16.57 4.45
CA LEU A 69 -4.66 -15.45 5.36
C LEU A 69 -3.50 -15.74 6.32
N ALA A 70 -2.43 -14.97 6.21
CA ALA A 70 -1.23 -15.12 7.03
C ALA A 70 -1.05 -13.94 7.98
N VAL A 71 -0.67 -14.22 9.22
CA VAL A 71 -0.17 -13.25 10.19
C VAL A 71 1.33 -13.43 10.31
N VAL A 72 2.07 -12.33 10.20
CA VAL A 72 3.52 -12.31 10.42
C VAL A 72 3.85 -11.22 11.44
N THR A 73 4.47 -11.61 12.54
CA THR A 73 5.02 -10.65 13.51
C THR A 73 6.54 -10.67 13.42
N ILE A 74 7.15 -9.50 13.39
CA ILE A 74 8.60 -9.32 13.37
C ILE A 74 9.01 -8.31 14.45
N ASP A 75 10.26 -8.39 14.91
CA ASP A 75 10.75 -7.42 15.88
C ASP A 75 10.88 -6.03 15.26
N THR A 76 11.54 -5.91 14.10
CA THR A 76 11.77 -4.63 13.44
C THR A 76 11.78 -4.75 11.92
N LEU A 77 11.46 -3.64 11.24
CA LEU A 77 11.58 -3.48 9.79
C LEU A 77 13.03 -3.23 9.35
N GLY A 78 13.96 -3.01 10.29
CA GLY A 78 15.35 -2.70 9.98
C GLY A 78 15.57 -1.37 9.24
N GLY A 79 14.64 -0.42 9.41
CA GLY A 79 14.67 0.87 8.73
C GLY A 79 13.93 0.93 7.40
N ASP A 80 13.35 -0.17 6.96
CA ASP A 80 12.50 -0.21 5.78
C ASP A 80 11.13 0.46 6.00
N ASP A 81 10.52 0.81 4.90
CA ASP A 81 9.12 1.19 4.84
C ASP A 81 8.21 -0.04 4.93
N ILE A 82 7.16 0.03 5.77
CA ILE A 82 6.30 -1.13 6.04
C ILE A 82 5.53 -1.60 4.80
N GLU A 83 5.17 -0.68 3.92
CA GLU A 83 4.49 -0.98 2.65
C GLU A 83 5.39 -1.80 1.73
N SER A 84 6.59 -1.32 1.53
CA SER A 84 7.60 -1.99 0.70
C SER A 84 8.00 -3.35 1.29
N TYR A 85 8.17 -3.42 2.61
CA TYR A 85 8.51 -4.65 3.31
C TYR A 85 7.40 -5.69 3.18
N ALA A 86 6.14 -5.31 3.46
CA ALA A 86 4.99 -6.21 3.36
C ALA A 86 4.78 -6.75 1.94
N ASN A 87 4.90 -5.88 0.92
CA ASN A 87 4.76 -6.29 -0.47
C ASN A 87 5.88 -7.26 -0.90
N ARG A 88 7.14 -7.02 -0.50
CA ARG A 88 8.26 -7.94 -0.76
C ARG A 88 8.04 -9.27 -0.05
N LEU A 89 7.64 -9.25 1.22
CA LEU A 89 7.38 -10.45 2.03
C LEU A 89 6.23 -11.27 1.41
N PHE A 90 5.12 -10.61 1.07
CA PHE A 90 3.96 -11.23 0.43
C PHE A 90 4.36 -11.98 -0.85
N ARG A 91 5.16 -11.33 -1.69
CA ARG A 91 5.63 -11.91 -2.97
C ARG A 91 6.68 -12.98 -2.78
N ALA A 92 7.62 -12.79 -1.86
CA ALA A 92 8.69 -13.75 -1.59
C ALA A 92 8.12 -15.06 -1.05
N TRP A 93 7.11 -14.98 -0.18
CA TRP A 93 6.43 -16.15 0.35
C TRP A 93 5.35 -16.69 -0.61
N GLY A 94 4.86 -15.88 -1.56
CA GLY A 94 3.82 -16.26 -2.49
C GLY A 94 2.48 -16.54 -1.84
N ILE A 95 2.06 -15.67 -0.89
CA ILE A 95 0.84 -15.84 -0.10
C ILE A 95 -0.40 -15.83 -1.01
N GLY A 96 -1.23 -16.86 -0.90
CA GLY A 96 -2.43 -17.06 -1.72
C GLY A 96 -2.20 -17.94 -2.95
N ASN A 97 -3.28 -18.28 -3.61
CA ASN A 97 -3.23 -19.10 -4.83
C ASN A 97 -2.73 -18.27 -6.02
N ALA A 98 -1.83 -18.83 -6.84
CA ALA A 98 -1.22 -18.13 -7.97
C ALA A 98 -2.22 -17.71 -9.07
N GLU A 99 -3.30 -18.47 -9.25
CA GLU A 99 -4.32 -18.18 -10.27
C GLU A 99 -5.36 -17.19 -9.74
N LYS A 100 -5.76 -17.35 -8.47
CA LYS A 100 -6.81 -16.54 -7.84
C LYS A 100 -6.27 -15.26 -7.21
N ASN A 101 -4.98 -15.21 -6.85
CA ASN A 101 -4.35 -14.11 -6.12
C ASN A 101 -5.11 -13.72 -4.84
N ASN A 102 -5.62 -14.73 -4.12
CA ASN A 102 -6.50 -14.59 -2.97
C ASN A 102 -5.77 -14.75 -1.62
N GLY A 103 -4.60 -14.14 -1.53
CA GLY A 103 -3.84 -14.06 -0.30
C GLY A 103 -4.12 -12.77 0.46
N VAL A 104 -3.95 -12.81 1.78
CA VAL A 104 -3.95 -11.64 2.67
C VAL A 104 -2.84 -11.81 3.70
N LEU A 105 -2.05 -10.76 3.92
CA LEU A 105 -1.00 -10.71 4.93
C LEU A 105 -1.32 -9.63 5.95
N LEU A 106 -1.33 -9.99 7.23
CA LEU A 106 -1.30 -9.05 8.34
C LEU A 106 0.13 -9.04 8.92
N LEU A 107 0.89 -8.00 8.60
CA LEU A 107 2.25 -7.78 9.09
C LEU A 107 2.24 -6.86 10.31
N ILE A 108 3.00 -7.21 11.34
CA ILE A 108 3.16 -6.43 12.56
C ILE A 108 4.65 -6.32 12.88
N ALA A 109 5.16 -5.10 12.98
CA ALA A 109 6.53 -4.77 13.39
C ALA A 109 6.50 -4.17 14.80
N LYS A 110 6.94 -4.95 15.79
CA LYS A 110 6.76 -4.69 17.22
C LYS A 110 7.50 -3.44 17.70
N GLU A 111 8.78 -3.34 17.39
CA GLU A 111 9.63 -2.23 17.85
C GLU A 111 9.32 -0.93 17.09
N ASP A 112 8.99 -1.05 15.79
CA ASP A 112 8.58 0.08 14.96
C ASP A 112 7.16 0.58 15.29
N ARG A 113 6.39 -0.20 16.05
CA ARG A 113 4.97 0.05 16.36
C ARG A 113 4.14 0.30 15.11
N LYS A 114 4.33 -0.53 14.12
CA LYS A 114 3.63 -0.44 12.83
C LYS A 114 2.96 -1.76 12.49
N PHE A 115 1.85 -1.65 11.81
CA PHE A 115 1.16 -2.81 11.24
C PHE A 115 0.64 -2.48 9.83
N ARG A 116 0.47 -3.52 9.02
CA ARG A 116 -0.06 -3.40 7.67
C ARG A 116 -0.88 -4.63 7.30
N VAL A 117 -1.96 -4.39 6.58
CA VAL A 117 -2.66 -5.41 5.81
C VAL A 117 -2.27 -5.27 4.36
N GLU A 118 -1.73 -6.32 3.76
CA GLU A 118 -1.43 -6.41 2.32
C GLU A 118 -2.40 -7.40 1.70
N VAL A 119 -3.08 -7.00 0.61
CA VAL A 119 -4.17 -7.76 0.00
C VAL A 119 -3.78 -8.20 -1.41
N GLY A 120 -4.03 -9.47 -1.73
CA GLY A 120 -3.87 -9.98 -3.08
C GLY A 120 -4.98 -9.49 -4.02
N TYR A 121 -4.67 -9.34 -5.29
CA TYR A 121 -5.57 -8.80 -6.30
C TYR A 121 -6.98 -9.42 -6.32
N GLY A 122 -7.07 -10.74 -6.03
CA GLY A 122 -8.36 -11.44 -6.04
C GLY A 122 -9.28 -11.10 -4.89
N LEU A 123 -8.79 -10.42 -3.85
CA LEU A 123 -9.57 -10.04 -2.67
C LEU A 123 -9.68 -8.52 -2.46
N GLU A 124 -9.08 -7.69 -3.34
CA GLU A 124 -9.15 -6.22 -3.23
C GLU A 124 -10.59 -5.68 -3.27
N GLY A 125 -11.49 -6.38 -3.96
CA GLY A 125 -12.91 -6.03 -3.99
C GLY A 125 -13.62 -6.28 -2.66
N ALA A 126 -13.24 -7.33 -1.94
CA ALA A 126 -13.83 -7.69 -0.65
C ALA A 126 -13.16 -6.96 0.52
N ILE A 127 -11.84 -6.87 0.49
CA ILE A 127 -11.02 -6.21 1.50
C ILE A 127 -10.43 -4.96 0.84
N THR A 128 -11.22 -3.89 0.83
CA THR A 128 -10.77 -2.59 0.33
C THR A 128 -9.78 -1.94 1.30
N ASP A 129 -9.00 -0.96 0.83
CA ASP A 129 -8.06 -0.19 1.66
C ASP A 129 -8.76 0.44 2.87
N GLY A 130 -9.98 0.96 2.67
CA GLY A 130 -10.78 1.53 3.75
C GLY A 130 -11.16 0.49 4.82
N TYR A 131 -11.57 -0.71 4.41
CA TYR A 131 -11.89 -1.78 5.35
C TYR A 131 -10.64 -2.31 6.06
N ALA A 132 -9.53 -2.44 5.34
CA ALA A 132 -8.24 -2.81 5.94
C ALA A 132 -7.82 -1.77 7.00
N GLY A 133 -8.00 -0.48 6.72
CA GLY A 133 -7.77 0.61 7.67
C GLY A 133 -8.65 0.48 8.92
N GLU A 134 -9.96 0.25 8.76
CA GLU A 134 -10.89 0.02 9.88
C GLU A 134 -10.48 -1.16 10.77
N VAL A 135 -10.00 -2.25 10.17
CA VAL A 135 -9.49 -3.41 10.93
C VAL A 135 -8.27 -3.03 11.75
N LEU A 136 -7.32 -2.29 11.16
CA LEU A 136 -6.10 -1.82 11.85
C LEU A 136 -6.41 -0.82 12.96
N ASP A 137 -7.32 0.13 12.72
CA ASP A 137 -7.77 1.09 13.72
C ASP A 137 -8.39 0.37 14.93
N GLY A 138 -9.12 -0.72 14.70
CA GLY A 138 -9.66 -1.58 15.75
C GLY A 138 -8.60 -2.29 16.58
N MET A 139 -7.39 -2.51 16.06
CA MET A 139 -6.27 -3.10 16.81
C MET A 139 -5.61 -2.10 17.75
N THR A 140 -5.56 -0.82 17.37
CA THR A 140 -4.79 0.23 18.05
C THR A 140 -5.06 0.32 19.56
N PRO A 141 -6.30 0.35 20.07
CA PRO A 141 -6.54 0.46 21.51
C PRO A 141 -6.00 -0.74 22.30
N ARG A 142 -6.13 -1.96 21.75
CA ARG A 142 -5.60 -3.18 22.39
C ARG A 142 -4.07 -3.18 22.42
N PHE A 143 -3.45 -2.76 21.32
CA PHE A 143 -1.99 -2.66 21.21
C PHE A 143 -1.41 -1.62 22.18
N GLN A 144 -2.08 -0.49 22.34
CA GLN A 144 -1.72 0.53 23.35
C GLN A 144 -1.86 0.00 24.78
N ALA A 145 -2.82 -0.91 25.02
CA ALA A 145 -2.99 -1.59 26.31
C ALA A 145 -2.02 -2.78 26.50
N GLY A 146 -1.20 -3.13 25.49
CA GLY A 146 -0.31 -4.30 25.53
C GLY A 146 -1.01 -5.62 25.28
N GLU A 147 -2.29 -5.61 24.89
CA GLU A 147 -3.12 -6.80 24.58
C GLU A 147 -2.91 -7.24 23.12
N TYR A 148 -1.68 -7.60 22.76
CA TYR A 148 -1.30 -7.89 21.37
C TYR A 148 -2.06 -9.09 20.79
N SER A 149 -2.01 -10.26 21.47
CA SER A 149 -2.61 -11.51 20.97
C SER A 149 -4.11 -11.40 20.73
N PRO A 150 -4.93 -10.89 21.66
CA PRO A 150 -6.35 -10.68 21.41
C PRO A 150 -6.64 -9.68 20.28
N GLY A 151 -5.81 -8.62 20.16
CA GLY A 151 -5.94 -7.65 19.08
C GLY A 151 -5.68 -8.26 17.70
N ILE A 152 -4.63 -9.09 17.60
CA ILE A 152 -4.29 -9.81 16.37
C ILE A 152 -5.41 -10.80 15.99
N LEU A 153 -5.90 -11.59 16.96
CA LEU A 153 -6.97 -12.54 16.70
C LEU A 153 -8.26 -11.87 16.23
N GLU A 154 -8.61 -10.71 16.81
CA GLU A 154 -9.80 -9.97 16.40
C GLU A 154 -9.67 -9.46 14.95
N ALA A 155 -8.53 -8.87 14.60
CA ALA A 155 -8.22 -8.43 13.24
C ALA A 155 -8.26 -9.61 12.25
N TYR A 156 -7.62 -10.71 12.60
CA TYR A 156 -7.60 -11.93 11.79
C TYR A 156 -9.02 -12.45 11.51
N ARG A 157 -9.88 -12.48 12.52
CA ARG A 157 -11.29 -12.86 12.35
C ARG A 157 -12.06 -11.92 11.44
N LYS A 158 -11.88 -10.61 11.59
CA LYS A 158 -12.53 -9.61 10.71
C LYS A 158 -12.13 -9.81 9.25
N LEU A 159 -10.83 -9.99 9.00
CA LEU A 159 -10.33 -10.27 7.64
C LEU A 159 -10.89 -11.60 7.11
N ALA A 160 -10.82 -12.66 7.91
CA ALA A 160 -11.37 -13.96 7.54
C ALA A 160 -12.87 -13.88 7.21
N GLN A 161 -13.65 -13.16 8.01
CA GLN A 161 -15.10 -12.99 7.80
C GLN A 161 -15.39 -12.35 6.44
N LYS A 162 -14.56 -11.39 5.99
CA LYS A 162 -14.69 -10.78 4.66
C LYS A 162 -14.36 -11.78 3.56
N ILE A 163 -13.34 -12.62 3.77
CA ILE A 163 -13.00 -13.68 2.80
C ILE A 163 -14.15 -14.68 2.66
N TYR A 164 -14.74 -15.16 3.76
CA TYR A 164 -15.92 -16.03 3.69
C TYR A 164 -17.07 -15.36 2.93
N GLY A 165 -17.32 -14.07 3.21
CA GLY A 165 -18.39 -13.31 2.54
C GLY A 165 -18.16 -13.17 1.03
N GLU A 166 -16.92 -13.02 0.57
CA GLU A 166 -16.57 -12.96 -0.85
C GLU A 166 -16.94 -14.26 -1.59
N TYR A 167 -16.75 -15.39 -0.93
CA TYR A 167 -17.12 -16.70 -1.48
C TYR A 167 -18.59 -17.10 -1.21
N GLY A 168 -19.40 -16.19 -0.63
CA GLY A 168 -20.81 -16.43 -0.35
C GLY A 168 -21.08 -17.43 0.79
N GLU A 169 -20.08 -17.65 1.64
CA GLU A 169 -20.13 -18.61 2.73
C GLU A 169 -20.21 -17.93 4.10
N VAL A 170 -20.79 -18.62 5.07
CA VAL A 170 -20.85 -18.15 6.46
C VAL A 170 -19.71 -18.81 7.25
N PRO A 171 -18.96 -18.03 8.05
CA PRO A 171 -17.91 -18.59 8.90
C PRO A 171 -18.45 -19.69 9.84
N PRO A 172 -17.68 -20.78 10.08
CA PRO A 172 -18.07 -21.83 10.99
C PRO A 172 -18.28 -21.30 12.41
N ALA A 173 -19.45 -21.54 13.01
CA ALA A 173 -19.80 -21.02 14.34
C ALA A 173 -18.82 -21.44 15.45
N GLY A 174 -18.10 -22.56 15.28
CA GLY A 174 -17.09 -23.02 16.24
C GLY A 174 -15.77 -22.20 16.21
N LEU A 175 -15.43 -21.59 15.10
CA LEU A 175 -14.18 -20.82 14.95
C LEU A 175 -14.38 -19.33 15.25
N PHE A 176 -15.59 -18.86 15.05
CA PHE A 176 -15.98 -17.49 15.38
C PHE A 176 -16.88 -17.56 16.61
N PRO A 177 -16.55 -16.85 17.71
CA PRO A 177 -17.51 -16.74 18.78
C PRO A 177 -18.78 -16.22 18.13
N SER A 178 -19.86 -16.96 18.22
CA SER A 178 -21.17 -16.37 18.04
C SER A 178 -21.08 -15.06 18.81
N LYS A 179 -21.41 -13.95 18.16
CA LYS A 179 -21.63 -12.68 18.86
C LYS A 179 -22.66 -13.08 19.93
N ALA A 180 -22.15 -13.61 21.06
CA ALA A 180 -22.94 -13.74 22.26
C ALA A 180 -23.45 -12.33 22.38
N ALA A 181 -24.77 -12.18 22.31
CA ALA A 181 -25.43 -10.96 22.58
C ALA A 181 -24.78 -10.41 23.86
N GLY A 182 -23.67 -9.68 23.71
CA GLY A 182 -23.35 -8.66 24.68
C GLY A 182 -24.67 -7.94 24.86
N PRO A 183 -25.01 -7.48 26.06
CA PRO A 183 -26.28 -6.84 26.29
C PRO A 183 -26.43 -5.99 25.02
N ALA A 184 -27.48 -6.27 24.23
CA ALA A 184 -27.70 -5.52 23.03
C ALA A 184 -27.48 -4.07 23.46
N VAL A 185 -26.31 -3.53 23.10
CA VAL A 185 -26.27 -2.13 22.82
C VAL A 185 -27.27 -2.13 21.68
N ALA A 186 -28.53 -1.93 22.04
CA ALA A 186 -29.52 -1.50 21.12
C ALA A 186 -28.71 -0.50 20.31
N ALA A 187 -28.54 -0.74 19.00
CA ALA A 187 -28.31 0.35 18.11
C ALA A 187 -29.45 1.27 18.56
N GLU A 188 -29.15 2.21 19.45
CA GLU A 188 -29.89 3.41 19.55
C GLU A 188 -29.76 3.88 18.12
N GLU A 189 -30.80 3.60 17.33
CA GLU A 189 -31.11 4.41 16.18
C GLU A 189 -31.16 5.78 16.86
N GLU A 190 -30.05 6.54 16.76
CA GLU A 190 -30.01 7.93 17.17
C GLU A 190 -31.08 8.55 16.28
N GLU A 191 -32.32 8.59 16.81
CA GLU A 191 -33.41 9.34 16.20
C GLU A 191 -32.89 10.77 16.16
N TRP A 192 -32.55 11.20 14.96
CA TRP A 192 -32.09 12.55 14.69
C TRP A 192 -33.06 13.53 15.34
N THR A 193 -32.59 14.25 16.33
CA THR A 193 -33.43 15.22 17.01
C THR A 193 -33.67 16.42 16.10
N MET A 194 -34.69 17.19 16.35
CA MET A 194 -34.91 18.45 15.62
C MET A 194 -33.75 19.40 15.69
N GLU A 195 -32.90 19.29 16.75
CA GLU A 195 -31.67 20.04 16.90
C GLU A 195 -30.61 19.59 15.90
N ASP A 196 -30.48 18.28 15.64
CA ASP A 196 -29.52 17.72 14.67
C ASP A 196 -29.87 18.17 13.25
N TYR A 197 -31.15 18.17 12.88
CA TYR A 197 -31.60 18.70 11.60
C TYR A 197 -31.33 20.21 11.48
N PHE A 198 -31.45 20.97 12.57
CA PHE A 198 -31.16 22.39 12.61
C PHE A 198 -29.67 22.67 12.40
N TYR A 199 -28.77 21.93 13.10
CA TYR A 199 -27.32 22.05 12.91
C TYR A 199 -26.89 21.58 11.49
N CYS A 200 -27.45 20.50 10.97
CA CYS A 200 -27.24 20.09 9.58
C CYS A 200 -27.68 21.17 8.59
N GLY A 201 -28.82 21.79 8.81
CA GLY A 201 -29.33 22.90 7.98
C GLY A 201 -28.38 24.11 7.98
N ILE A 202 -27.89 24.52 9.17
CA ILE A 202 -26.90 25.59 9.31
C ILE A 202 -25.60 25.23 8.59
N PHE A 203 -25.12 23.99 8.76
CA PHE A 203 -23.88 23.53 8.13
C PHE A 203 -24.00 23.55 6.59
N ILE A 204 -25.12 23.10 6.03
CA ILE A 204 -25.38 23.17 4.58
C ILE A 204 -25.40 24.61 4.08
N LEU A 205 -26.07 25.51 4.79
CA LEU A 205 -26.12 26.95 4.44
C LEU A 205 -24.72 27.58 4.48
N LEU A 206 -23.90 27.22 5.49
CA LEU A 206 -22.53 27.68 5.61
C LEU A 206 -21.68 27.19 4.43
N MET A 207 -21.80 25.93 4.05
CA MET A 207 -21.09 25.35 2.91
C MET A 207 -21.49 25.99 1.59
N LEU A 208 -22.79 26.29 1.40
CA LEU A 208 -23.27 27.02 0.22
C LEU A 208 -22.72 28.46 0.18
N ALA A 209 -22.68 29.14 1.32
CA ALA A 209 -22.12 30.49 1.41
C ALA A 209 -20.61 30.50 1.10
N ILE A 210 -19.86 29.53 1.64
CA ILE A 210 -18.42 29.37 1.34
C ILE A 210 -18.22 29.04 -0.14
N GLY A 211 -19.03 28.15 -0.71
CA GLY A 211 -19.00 27.81 -2.13
C GLY A 211 -19.25 29.02 -3.03
N ALA A 212 -20.22 29.86 -2.67
CA ALA A 212 -20.52 31.10 -3.40
C ALA A 212 -19.35 32.11 -3.33
N VAL A 213 -18.71 32.24 -2.17
CA VAL A 213 -17.52 33.08 -1.99
C VAL A 213 -16.35 32.58 -2.83
N ILE A 214 -16.09 31.25 -2.82
CA ILE A 214 -15.03 30.65 -3.62
C ILE A 214 -15.30 30.82 -5.12
N ALA A 215 -16.56 30.65 -5.58
CA ALA A 215 -16.94 30.85 -6.96
C ALA A 215 -16.75 32.30 -7.40
N PHE A 216 -17.13 33.27 -6.56
CA PHE A 216 -16.98 34.69 -6.83
C PHE A 216 -15.50 35.10 -6.92
N PHE A 217 -14.68 34.71 -5.94
CA PHE A 217 -13.25 35.02 -5.94
C PHE A 217 -12.47 34.19 -6.96
N GLY A 218 -12.86 32.95 -7.22
CA GLY A 218 -12.23 32.07 -8.22
C GLY A 218 -12.37 32.64 -9.63
N GLY A 219 -13.53 33.20 -9.98
CA GLY A 219 -13.73 33.89 -11.23
C GLY A 219 -12.82 35.11 -11.37
N TYR A 220 -12.75 35.95 -10.34
CA TYR A 220 -11.89 37.12 -10.32
C TYR A 220 -10.38 36.78 -10.45
N ILE A 221 -9.93 35.75 -9.76
CA ILE A 221 -8.52 35.29 -9.85
C ILE A 221 -8.22 34.77 -11.27
N LEU A 222 -9.15 34.05 -11.88
CA LEU A 222 -8.99 33.52 -13.24
C LEU A 222 -8.84 34.69 -14.26
N ASP A 223 -9.66 35.74 -14.13
CA ASP A 223 -9.60 36.92 -14.99
C ASP A 223 -8.29 37.66 -14.85
N VAL A 224 -7.79 37.83 -13.61
CA VAL A 224 -6.50 38.46 -13.35
C VAL A 224 -5.33 37.65 -13.93
N VAL A 225 -5.36 36.33 -13.76
CA VAL A 225 -4.31 35.43 -14.33
C VAL A 225 -4.34 35.50 -15.87
N LEU A 226 -5.53 35.47 -16.48
CA LEU A 226 -5.68 35.59 -17.93
C LEU A 226 -5.14 36.93 -18.45
N LEU A 227 -5.43 38.02 -17.76
CA LEU A 227 -4.96 39.35 -18.11
C LEU A 227 -3.43 39.49 -18.01
N LEU A 228 -2.83 38.90 -16.99
CA LEU A 228 -1.36 38.80 -16.82
C LEU A 228 -0.70 37.97 -17.91
N LEU A 229 -1.29 36.83 -18.30
CA LEU A 229 -0.80 35.96 -19.36
C LEU A 229 -0.87 36.69 -20.72
N LEU A 230 -1.99 37.30 -21.05
CA LEU A 230 -2.18 38.06 -22.28
C LEU A 230 -1.22 39.27 -22.35
N GLY A 231 -1.07 39.97 -21.22
CA GLY A 231 -0.11 41.09 -21.09
C GLY A 231 1.35 40.64 -21.28
N GLY A 232 1.72 39.49 -20.70
CA GLY A 232 3.04 38.88 -20.86
C GLY A 232 3.33 38.48 -22.32
N VAL A 233 2.37 37.83 -22.98
CA VAL A 233 2.50 37.47 -24.41
C VAL A 233 2.64 38.73 -25.27
N TRP A 234 1.82 39.74 -25.03
CA TRP A 234 1.90 41.01 -25.76
C TRP A 234 3.25 41.70 -25.57
N TYR A 235 3.78 41.70 -24.33
CA TYR A 235 5.11 42.26 -24.03
C TYR A 235 6.21 41.49 -24.77
N LEU A 236 6.21 40.18 -24.77
CA LEU A 236 7.17 39.34 -25.48
C LEU A 236 7.11 39.58 -26.99
N LEU A 237 5.93 39.74 -27.55
CA LEU A 237 5.73 40.07 -28.97
C LEU A 237 6.35 41.45 -29.33
N ASN A 238 6.17 42.45 -28.47
CA ASN A 238 6.79 43.79 -28.67
C ASN A 238 8.32 43.74 -28.56
N VAL A 239 8.87 42.95 -27.59
CA VAL A 239 10.32 42.74 -27.48
C VAL A 239 10.88 42.05 -28.74
N LEU A 240 10.17 41.02 -29.23
CA LEU A 240 10.57 40.33 -30.46
C LEU A 240 10.55 41.25 -31.66
N LEU A 241 9.49 42.06 -31.83
CA LEU A 241 9.41 43.08 -32.90
C LEU A 241 10.53 44.12 -32.80
N TYR A 242 10.85 44.54 -31.58
CA TYR A 242 11.97 45.48 -31.33
C TYR A 242 13.30 44.84 -31.71
N LEU A 243 13.58 43.60 -31.37
CA LEU A 243 14.79 42.85 -31.74
C LEU A 243 14.88 42.63 -33.25
N VAL A 244 13.77 42.36 -33.92
CA VAL A 244 13.72 42.27 -35.39
C VAL A 244 13.98 43.64 -36.05
N SER A 245 13.48 44.74 -35.48
CA SER A 245 13.69 46.09 -36.01
C SER A 245 15.14 46.57 -35.85
N LEU A 246 15.89 46.03 -34.87
CA LEU A 246 17.31 46.34 -34.66
C LEU A 246 18.24 45.65 -35.66
N GLY A 247 17.73 44.81 -36.57
CA GLY A 247 18.49 44.28 -37.71
C GLY A 247 19.71 43.41 -37.35
N HIS A 248 19.73 42.81 -36.17
CA HIS A 248 20.87 41.98 -35.68
C HIS A 248 20.64 40.48 -35.85
N TRP A 249 20.10 40.04 -36.98
CA TRP A 249 20.16 38.60 -37.33
C TRP A 249 21.37 38.38 -38.26
N GLY A 250 22.54 38.31 -37.64
CA GLY A 250 23.71 37.73 -38.30
C GLY A 250 23.38 36.26 -38.63
N THR A 251 23.61 35.92 -39.87
CA THR A 251 23.41 34.59 -40.45
C THR A 251 24.05 33.49 -39.61
N LEU A 252 23.30 32.84 -38.76
CA LEU A 252 23.67 31.55 -38.16
C LEU A 252 23.39 30.46 -39.19
N SER A 253 24.46 29.98 -39.81
CA SER A 253 24.46 28.83 -40.69
C SER A 253 23.98 27.58 -39.95
N TYR A 254 22.75 27.16 -40.25
CA TYR A 254 22.16 25.91 -39.76
C TYR A 254 22.57 24.77 -40.67
N SER A 255 23.71 24.14 -40.40
CA SER A 255 24.04 22.89 -41.05
C SER A 255 24.68 21.92 -40.05
N LYS A 256 24.05 20.73 -39.95
CA LYS A 256 24.52 19.50 -39.32
C LYS A 256 24.27 19.36 -37.81
N CYS A 257 23.13 18.84 -37.46
CA CYS A 257 23.02 17.76 -36.49
C CYS A 257 21.62 17.11 -36.53
N PHE A 258 21.35 16.34 -37.58
CA PHE A 258 20.25 15.39 -37.53
C PHE A 258 20.60 14.21 -38.43
N ARG A 259 21.30 13.24 -37.88
CA ARG A 259 21.35 11.88 -38.39
C ARG A 259 21.74 10.94 -37.28
N ASP A 260 20.94 9.91 -37.17
CA ASP A 260 21.09 8.68 -36.37
C ASP A 260 20.39 8.65 -35.02
N THR A 261 19.13 8.20 -35.05
CA THR A 261 18.64 7.21 -34.11
C THR A 261 17.74 6.22 -34.85
N GLY A 262 18.37 5.13 -35.26
CA GLY A 262 17.70 3.94 -35.74
C GLY A 262 17.24 3.06 -34.58
N SER A 263 16.02 2.65 -34.69
CA SER A 263 15.41 1.36 -34.26
C SER A 263 16.16 0.48 -33.26
N PHE A 264 15.48 0.13 -32.18
CA PHE A 264 15.61 -1.19 -31.57
C PHE A 264 14.24 -1.71 -31.12
N LEU A 265 13.64 -2.52 -31.97
CA LEU A 265 12.60 -3.49 -31.63
C LEU A 265 13.30 -4.78 -31.19
N GLY A 266 12.93 -5.33 -30.06
CA GLY A 266 13.39 -6.61 -29.58
C GLY A 266 12.31 -7.30 -28.74
N THR A 267 11.59 -8.17 -29.41
CA THR A 267 10.69 -9.20 -28.87
C THR A 267 11.46 -10.32 -28.20
N SER A 268 10.92 -10.89 -27.12
CA SER A 268 10.94 -12.33 -26.80
C SER A 268 10.25 -12.50 -25.47
N GLY A 269 9.25 -13.31 -25.29
CA GLY A 269 9.21 -14.73 -25.65
C GLY A 269 9.19 -15.50 -24.34
N GLY A 270 8.04 -16.13 -24.05
CA GLY A 270 7.65 -16.79 -22.83
C GLY A 270 8.44 -18.06 -22.52
N SER A 271 8.17 -18.61 -21.36
CA SER A 271 7.95 -20.06 -21.23
C SER A 271 7.30 -20.41 -19.89
N SER A 272 6.25 -21.16 -20.01
CA SER A 272 5.51 -21.90 -19.02
C SER A 272 6.36 -23.02 -18.40
N GLY A 273 6.16 -23.24 -17.09
CA GLY A 273 6.66 -24.42 -16.41
C GLY A 273 5.76 -24.73 -15.23
N SER A 274 4.83 -25.62 -15.43
CA SER A 274 3.98 -26.22 -14.40
C SER A 274 4.78 -27.29 -13.64
N SER A 275 4.76 -27.24 -12.32
CA SER A 275 4.97 -28.45 -11.52
C SER A 275 4.10 -28.39 -10.27
N SER A 276 3.13 -29.29 -10.25
CA SER A 276 2.29 -29.62 -9.15
C SER A 276 3.07 -30.41 -8.09
N GLY A 277 3.15 -29.90 -6.89
CA GLY A 277 3.62 -30.61 -5.72
C GLY A 277 2.91 -30.03 -4.50
N ARG A 278 1.89 -30.75 -3.99
CA ARG A 278 1.26 -30.46 -2.71
C ARG A 278 2.21 -30.84 -1.59
N SER A 279 2.92 -29.89 -1.09
CA SER A 279 3.45 -29.86 0.27
C SER A 279 3.03 -28.53 0.87
N GLY A 280 2.53 -28.53 2.11
CA GLY A 280 1.92 -27.38 2.77
C GLY A 280 2.79 -26.12 2.75
N GLY A 281 2.65 -25.31 1.74
CA GLY A 281 3.34 -24.06 1.50
C GLY A 281 2.40 -23.01 0.89
N PHE A 282 2.85 -21.77 0.83
CA PHE A 282 2.09 -20.70 0.19
C PHE A 282 1.91 -20.95 -1.32
N GLY A 283 0.77 -20.58 -1.86
CA GLY A 283 0.30 -20.94 -3.20
C GLY A 283 0.77 -20.05 -4.35
N GLY A 284 1.65 -19.07 -4.10
CA GLY A 284 2.25 -18.21 -5.14
C GLY A 284 1.39 -17.03 -5.59
N GLY A 285 0.48 -16.53 -4.73
CA GLY A 285 -0.34 -15.34 -4.99
C GLY A 285 0.46 -14.05 -5.16
N ARG A 286 -0.15 -13.03 -5.75
CA ARG A 286 0.44 -11.71 -6.01
C ARG A 286 -0.43 -10.61 -5.45
N SER A 287 0.22 -9.56 -4.93
CA SER A 287 -0.38 -8.30 -4.52
C SER A 287 0.20 -7.14 -5.33
N GLY A 288 -0.59 -6.10 -5.53
CA GLY A 288 -0.19 -4.84 -6.14
C GLY A 288 0.14 -3.73 -5.16
N GLY A 289 0.11 -4.03 -3.85
CA GLY A 289 0.25 -3.02 -2.80
C GLY A 289 -1.08 -2.50 -2.27
N GLY A 290 -2.21 -3.13 -2.62
CA GLY A 290 -3.51 -2.86 -2.00
C GLY A 290 -3.48 -3.22 -0.51
N GLY A 291 -4.23 -2.46 0.31
CA GLY A 291 -4.28 -2.63 1.75
C GLY A 291 -4.14 -1.33 2.52
N ALA A 292 -3.87 -1.41 3.81
CA ALA A 292 -3.70 -0.24 4.66
C ALA A 292 -2.55 -0.43 5.65
N SER A 293 -1.98 0.69 6.10
CA SER A 293 -0.94 0.75 7.13
C SER A 293 -1.40 1.59 8.30
N GLY A 294 -0.90 1.28 9.49
CA GLY A 294 -1.16 2.03 10.70
C GLY A 294 -0.07 1.84 11.75
N GLY A 295 -0.28 2.40 12.95
CA GLY A 295 0.63 2.29 14.08
C GLY A 295 -0.10 2.50 15.39
N TRP A 296 0.60 2.24 16.53
CA TRP A 296 0.05 2.37 17.88
C TRP A 296 1.00 3.02 18.87
#